data_137c4c88ebb1aa013d0c4f7a634f20a3
#
_entry.id   137c4c88ebb1aa013d0c4f7a634f20a3
#
_cell.length_a   1.000
_cell.length_b   1.000
_cell.length_c   1.000
_cell.angle_alpha   90.00
_cell.angle_beta   90.00
_cell.angle_gamma   90.00
#
_symmetry.space_group_name_H-M   'P 1'
#
loop_
_entity.id
_entity.type
_entity.pdbx_description
1 polymer ?
#
loop_
_entity_poly.entity_id
_entity_poly.type
_entity_poly.pdbx_seq_one_letter_code
_entity_poly.pdbx_strand_id
1 'polypeptide(L)'
;MKVALGVVSPDGALITDVEQLNGKTLIVSKGTTAETFFEQNYPEVKLAKYDSYTEAYIALLDGRGDALSTDNTEVLAWAIENPGFTVGIESLGSLDTINPAVSQGNETLLNWINEEIVKLGEENFFHADYEATLRETYGENADADSLVVEGGVI
;
A
#
# COMPACT_ATOMS: atom_id res chain seq x y z
N MET A 1 1.12 10.65 2.72
CA MET A 1 0.89 9.88 1.49
C MET A 1 -0.41 9.12 1.65
N LYS A 2 -1.27 9.09 0.63
CA LYS A 2 -2.51 8.31 0.58
C LYS A 2 -2.15 6.87 0.24
N VAL A 3 -2.81 5.92 0.89
CA VAL A 3 -2.65 4.49 0.63
C VAL A 3 -4.01 3.79 0.69
N ALA A 4 -4.14 2.70 -0.04
CA ALA A 4 -5.23 1.75 0.06
C ALA A 4 -4.64 0.35 -0.01
N LEU A 5 -5.42 -0.69 0.26
CA LEU A 5 -4.92 -2.05 0.05
C LEU A 5 -4.84 -2.35 -1.45
N GLY A 6 -3.73 -2.93 -1.87
CA GLY A 6 -3.53 -3.47 -3.20
C GLY A 6 -3.46 -4.99 -3.17
N VAL A 7 -3.73 -5.62 -4.33
CA VAL A 7 -3.56 -7.06 -4.49
C VAL A 7 -2.72 -7.33 -5.74
N VAL A 8 -1.58 -7.98 -5.55
CA VAL A 8 -0.69 -8.43 -6.61
C VAL A 8 -0.82 -9.95 -6.79
N SER A 9 -0.82 -10.40 -8.04
CA SER A 9 -0.92 -11.81 -8.40
C SER A 9 -0.14 -12.13 -9.67
N PRO A 10 0.18 -13.41 -9.95
CA PRO A 10 0.84 -13.79 -11.19
C PRO A 10 0.01 -13.41 -12.43
N ASP A 11 0.66 -12.95 -13.50
CA ASP A 11 -0.01 -12.56 -14.76
C ASP A 11 -0.87 -13.68 -15.35
N GLY A 12 -0.42 -14.93 -15.23
CA GLY A 12 -1.15 -16.10 -15.71
C GLY A 12 -2.41 -16.45 -14.89
N ALA A 13 -2.60 -15.81 -13.73
CA ALA A 13 -3.73 -15.99 -12.84
C ALA A 13 -4.14 -14.65 -12.20
N LEU A 14 -4.20 -13.60 -13.01
CA LEU A 14 -4.45 -12.23 -12.59
C LEU A 14 -5.79 -12.10 -11.84
N ILE A 15 -5.74 -11.48 -10.68
CA ILE A 15 -6.87 -11.20 -9.81
C ILE A 15 -7.19 -9.71 -9.91
N THR A 16 -8.34 -9.38 -10.48
CA THR A 16 -8.82 -8.00 -10.72
C THR A 16 -10.06 -7.64 -9.91
N ASP A 17 -10.62 -8.62 -9.20
CA ASP A 17 -11.79 -8.45 -8.36
C ASP A 17 -11.60 -9.28 -7.07
N VAL A 18 -11.99 -8.73 -5.93
CA VAL A 18 -11.83 -9.39 -4.62
C VAL A 18 -12.59 -10.71 -4.51
N GLU A 19 -13.72 -10.85 -5.19
CA GLU A 19 -14.51 -12.08 -5.21
C GLU A 19 -13.74 -13.25 -5.85
N GLN A 20 -12.77 -12.98 -6.70
CA GLN A 20 -11.90 -14.01 -7.30
C GLN A 20 -10.97 -14.66 -6.27
N LEU A 21 -10.80 -14.06 -5.09
CA LEU A 21 -10.04 -14.63 -3.97
C LEU A 21 -10.80 -15.72 -3.21
N ASN A 22 -12.10 -15.87 -3.44
CA ASN A 22 -12.90 -16.90 -2.78
C ASN A 22 -12.34 -18.31 -3.03
N GLY A 23 -12.01 -19.00 -1.95
CA GLY A 23 -11.39 -20.32 -1.97
C GLY A 23 -9.90 -20.35 -2.32
N LYS A 24 -9.29 -19.21 -2.64
CA LYS A 24 -7.86 -19.03 -2.88
C LYS A 24 -7.10 -18.71 -1.60
N THR A 25 -5.78 -18.78 -1.69
CA THR A 25 -4.85 -18.42 -0.60
C THR A 25 -4.27 -17.06 -0.86
N LEU A 26 -4.60 -16.09 0.01
CA LEU A 26 -4.04 -14.75 0.01
C LEU A 26 -2.92 -14.65 1.03
N ILE A 27 -1.75 -14.20 0.58
CA ILE A 27 -0.59 -13.96 1.44
C ILE A 27 -0.73 -12.57 2.06
N VAL A 28 -0.51 -12.46 3.37
CA VAL A 28 -0.48 -11.19 4.12
C VAL A 28 0.62 -11.22 5.17
N SER A 29 1.11 -10.06 5.57
CA SER A 29 1.99 -9.93 6.74
C SER A 29 1.17 -9.81 8.02
N LYS A 30 1.63 -10.47 9.09
CA LYS A 30 0.96 -10.45 10.40
C LYS A 30 0.93 -9.05 11.02
N GLY A 31 -0.18 -8.73 11.67
CA GLY A 31 -0.37 -7.46 12.37
C GLY A 31 -0.59 -6.26 11.45
N THR A 32 -0.86 -6.48 10.17
CA THR A 32 -1.09 -5.42 9.19
C THR A 32 -2.57 -5.12 8.99
N THR A 33 -2.85 -3.96 8.38
CA THR A 33 -4.20 -3.57 7.97
C THR A 33 -4.81 -4.56 6.98
N ALA A 34 -4.00 -5.12 6.08
CA ALA A 34 -4.44 -6.15 5.13
C ALA A 34 -4.97 -7.40 5.85
N GLU A 35 -4.22 -7.95 6.83
CA GLU A 35 -4.68 -9.09 7.61
C GLU A 35 -6.03 -8.81 8.25
N THR A 36 -6.15 -7.71 9.00
CA THR A 36 -7.37 -7.34 9.70
C THR A 36 -8.55 -7.12 8.75
N PHE A 37 -8.30 -6.45 7.63
CA PHE A 37 -9.33 -6.16 6.62
C PHE A 37 -9.92 -7.44 6.03
N PHE A 38 -9.09 -8.38 5.60
CA PHE A 38 -9.57 -9.62 5.02
C PHE A 38 -10.24 -10.54 6.04
N GLU A 39 -9.74 -10.62 7.28
CA GLU A 39 -10.41 -11.38 8.35
C GLU A 39 -11.82 -10.88 8.64
N GLN A 40 -12.03 -9.58 8.59
CA GLN A 40 -13.32 -8.97 8.94
C GLN A 40 -14.31 -8.95 7.78
N ASN A 41 -13.84 -8.74 6.55
CA ASN A 41 -14.72 -8.49 5.40
C ASN A 41 -14.83 -9.69 4.44
N TYR A 42 -13.82 -10.57 4.42
CA TYR A 42 -13.74 -11.71 3.48
C TYR A 42 -13.30 -13.01 4.19
N PRO A 43 -14.10 -13.51 5.14
CA PRO A 43 -13.73 -14.68 5.96
C PRO A 43 -13.57 -15.99 5.18
N GLU A 44 -14.10 -16.08 3.94
CA GLU A 44 -13.90 -17.21 3.04
C GLU A 44 -12.55 -17.24 2.35
N VAL A 45 -11.80 -16.15 2.36
CA VAL A 45 -10.44 -16.09 1.81
C VAL A 45 -9.46 -16.75 2.78
N LYS A 46 -8.68 -17.69 2.30
CA LYS A 46 -7.66 -18.35 3.13
C LYS A 46 -6.45 -17.46 3.27
N LEU A 47 -6.14 -17.02 4.50
CA LEU A 47 -4.95 -16.18 4.75
C LEU A 47 -3.74 -17.05 5.07
N ALA A 48 -2.65 -16.86 4.31
CA ALA A 48 -1.32 -17.35 4.62
C ALA A 48 -0.51 -16.19 5.22
N LYS A 49 -0.21 -16.26 6.52
CA LYS A 49 0.33 -15.16 7.31
C LYS A 49 1.81 -15.33 7.57
N TYR A 50 2.61 -14.34 7.22
CA TYR A 50 4.06 -14.31 7.38
C TYR A 50 4.50 -13.23 8.37
N ASP A 51 5.67 -13.40 8.98
CA ASP A 51 6.15 -12.47 10.01
C ASP A 51 6.80 -11.20 9.42
N SER A 52 7.16 -11.23 8.14
CA SER A 52 7.75 -10.09 7.43
C SER A 52 7.29 -10.00 5.97
N TYR A 53 7.36 -8.80 5.39
CA TYR A 53 7.10 -8.60 3.96
C TYR A 53 8.06 -9.41 3.09
N THR A 54 9.33 -9.51 3.45
CA THR A 54 10.32 -10.30 2.71
C THR A 54 9.88 -11.77 2.61
N GLU A 55 9.45 -12.38 3.73
CA GLU A 55 8.96 -13.76 3.72
C GLU A 55 7.66 -13.91 2.92
N ALA A 56 6.76 -12.93 3.00
CA ALA A 56 5.52 -12.90 2.25
C ALA A 56 5.76 -12.87 0.73
N TYR A 57 6.67 -12.01 0.27
CA TYR A 57 7.01 -11.93 -1.16
C TYR A 57 7.75 -13.18 -1.65
N ILE A 58 8.66 -13.74 -0.86
CA ILE A 58 9.29 -15.03 -1.19
C ILE A 58 8.23 -16.12 -1.32
N ALA A 59 7.24 -16.14 -0.43
CA ALA A 59 6.16 -17.13 -0.50
C ALA A 59 5.30 -16.97 -1.76
N LEU A 60 5.05 -15.74 -2.23
CA LEU A 60 4.36 -15.49 -3.49
C LEU A 60 5.18 -15.98 -4.68
N LEU A 61 6.48 -15.67 -4.73
CA LEU A 61 7.40 -16.14 -5.77
C LEU A 61 7.48 -17.67 -5.84
N ASP A 62 7.47 -18.33 -4.68
CA ASP A 62 7.48 -19.80 -4.54
C ASP A 62 6.10 -20.45 -4.86
N GLY A 63 5.06 -19.67 -5.15
CA GLY A 63 3.72 -20.18 -5.43
C GLY A 63 3.01 -20.77 -4.20
N ARG A 64 3.33 -20.30 -2.98
CA ARG A 64 2.69 -20.76 -1.73
C ARG A 64 1.34 -20.08 -1.47
N GLY A 65 0.95 -19.15 -2.32
CA GLY A 65 -0.35 -18.49 -2.34
C GLY A 65 -0.67 -17.99 -3.73
N ASP A 66 -1.93 -17.67 -3.95
CA ASP A 66 -2.46 -17.22 -5.25
C ASP A 66 -2.24 -15.72 -5.48
N ALA A 67 -2.16 -14.94 -4.42
CA ALA A 67 -1.96 -13.50 -4.44
C ALA A 67 -1.37 -13.02 -3.11
N LEU A 68 -0.92 -11.75 -3.10
CA LEU A 68 -0.46 -11.05 -1.90
C LEU A 68 -1.15 -9.69 -1.79
N SER A 69 -1.54 -9.30 -0.57
CA SER A 69 -2.11 -7.99 -0.27
C SER A 69 -1.32 -7.26 0.79
N THR A 70 -1.03 -5.99 0.51
CA THR A 70 -0.51 -4.98 1.42
C THR A 70 -0.87 -3.59 0.87
N ASP A 71 -0.23 -2.51 1.33
CA ASP A 71 -0.47 -1.17 0.79
C ASP A 71 -0.19 -1.14 -0.72
N ASN A 72 -1.03 -0.44 -1.47
CA ASN A 72 -0.93 -0.37 -2.93
C ASN A 72 0.41 0.17 -3.41
N THR A 73 1.00 1.14 -2.71
CA THR A 73 2.33 1.67 -3.03
C THR A 73 3.43 0.61 -2.93
N GLU A 74 3.33 -0.27 -1.94
CA GLU A 74 4.26 -1.38 -1.73
C GLU A 74 4.17 -2.41 -2.86
N VAL A 75 2.96 -2.89 -3.19
CA VAL A 75 2.78 -3.90 -4.25
C VAL A 75 3.07 -3.34 -5.64
N LEU A 76 2.80 -2.05 -5.89
CA LEU A 76 3.13 -1.39 -7.16
C LEU A 76 4.64 -1.35 -7.37
N ALA A 77 5.40 -0.87 -6.38
CA ALA A 77 6.86 -0.83 -6.45
C ALA A 77 7.44 -2.24 -6.63
N TRP A 78 6.95 -3.21 -5.87
CA TRP A 78 7.43 -4.59 -5.98
C TRP A 78 7.14 -5.22 -7.34
N ALA A 79 5.96 -4.99 -7.93
CA ALA A 79 5.59 -5.55 -9.23
C ALA A 79 6.46 -5.02 -10.37
N ILE A 80 6.92 -3.77 -10.30
CA ILE A 80 7.85 -3.19 -11.30
C ILE A 80 9.16 -3.97 -11.32
N GLU A 81 9.67 -4.37 -10.17
CA GLU A 81 10.92 -5.11 -10.04
C GLU A 81 10.78 -6.62 -10.29
N ASN A 82 9.54 -7.13 -10.34
CA ASN A 82 9.24 -8.55 -10.47
C ASN A 82 8.33 -8.85 -11.68
N PRO A 83 8.88 -8.84 -12.91
CA PRO A 83 8.13 -9.17 -14.12
C PRO A 83 7.44 -10.54 -14.03
N GLY A 84 6.19 -10.63 -14.49
CA GLY A 84 5.34 -11.82 -14.37
C GLY A 84 4.30 -11.72 -13.25
N PHE A 85 4.29 -10.57 -12.54
CA PHE A 85 3.28 -10.24 -11.53
C PHE A 85 2.67 -8.87 -11.82
N THR A 86 1.38 -8.74 -11.63
CA THR A 86 0.63 -7.50 -11.85
C THR A 86 -0.25 -7.20 -10.64
N VAL A 87 -0.34 -5.91 -10.30
CA VAL A 87 -1.32 -5.40 -9.33
C VAL A 87 -2.65 -5.27 -10.04
N GLY A 88 -3.53 -6.24 -9.85
CA GLY A 88 -4.84 -6.25 -10.50
C GLY A 88 -5.93 -5.52 -9.70
N ILE A 89 -5.71 -5.32 -8.40
CA ILE A 89 -6.55 -4.47 -7.54
C ILE A 89 -5.65 -3.41 -6.93
N GLU A 90 -5.81 -2.15 -7.34
CA GLU A 90 -4.97 -1.05 -6.89
C GLU A 90 -5.55 -0.29 -5.69
N SER A 91 -6.84 -0.46 -5.42
CA SER A 91 -7.51 0.21 -4.31
C SER A 91 -8.64 -0.65 -3.76
N LEU A 92 -8.46 -1.20 -2.58
CA LEU A 92 -9.44 -2.00 -1.87
C LEU A 92 -9.63 -1.45 -0.45
N GLY A 93 -10.89 -1.34 -0.03
CA GLY A 93 -11.25 -0.78 1.27
C GLY A 93 -11.29 0.76 1.26
N SER A 94 -11.11 1.35 2.44
CA SER A 94 -11.04 2.80 2.60
C SER A 94 -9.65 3.32 2.28
N LEU A 95 -9.60 4.55 1.74
CA LEU A 95 -8.37 5.29 1.65
C LEU A 95 -7.85 5.60 3.06
N ASP A 96 -6.56 5.36 3.28
CA ASP A 96 -5.85 5.68 4.51
C ASP A 96 -4.68 6.63 4.21
N THR A 97 -3.98 7.09 5.25
CA THR A 97 -2.85 7.99 5.11
C THR A 97 -1.67 7.56 5.97
N ILE A 98 -0.47 7.61 5.39
CA ILE A 98 0.78 7.49 6.13
C ILE A 98 1.17 8.87 6.62
N ASN A 99 1.28 9.03 7.94
CA ASN A 99 1.55 10.31 8.60
C ASN A 99 2.75 10.21 9.55
N PRO A 100 3.46 11.34 9.79
CA PRO A 100 4.43 11.40 10.86
C PRO A 100 3.76 11.19 12.23
N ALA A 101 4.46 10.54 13.15
CA ALA A 101 4.01 10.33 14.51
C ALA A 101 5.01 10.91 15.51
N VAL A 102 4.51 11.45 16.62
CA VAL A 102 5.31 11.96 17.74
C VAL A 102 4.96 11.21 19.03
N SER A 103 5.88 11.21 19.98
CA SER A 103 5.60 10.66 21.31
C SER A 103 4.43 11.37 21.97
N GLN A 104 3.57 10.63 22.64
CA GLN A 104 2.43 11.19 23.37
C GLN A 104 2.85 12.28 24.35
N GLY A 105 2.17 13.42 24.33
CA GLY A 105 2.46 14.60 25.14
C GLY A 105 3.51 15.55 24.55
N ASN A 106 4.14 15.24 23.41
CA ASN A 106 5.06 16.15 22.73
C ASN A 106 4.31 17.12 21.80
N GLU A 107 3.44 17.94 22.41
CA GLU A 107 2.58 18.88 21.66
C GLU A 107 3.39 19.96 20.91
N THR A 108 4.55 20.35 21.43
CA THR A 108 5.42 21.34 20.77
C THR A 108 5.89 20.84 19.41
N LEU A 109 6.37 19.60 19.36
CA LEU A 109 6.82 19.00 18.08
C LEU A 109 5.63 18.72 17.15
N LEU A 110 4.51 18.26 17.70
CA LEU A 110 3.29 18.01 16.92
C LEU A 110 2.81 19.29 16.23
N ASN A 111 2.71 20.39 16.97
CA ASN A 111 2.27 21.66 16.42
C ASN A 111 3.23 22.18 15.35
N TRP A 112 4.54 22.09 15.61
CA TRP A 112 5.54 22.49 14.63
C TRP A 112 5.45 21.67 13.33
N ILE A 113 5.32 20.33 13.43
CA ILE A 113 5.17 19.47 12.23
C ILE A 113 3.90 19.85 11.45
N ASN A 114 2.78 20.05 12.14
CA ASN A 114 1.53 20.43 11.48
C ASN A 114 1.63 21.78 10.76
N GLU A 115 2.27 22.78 11.38
CA GLU A 115 2.51 24.08 10.76
C GLU A 115 3.43 23.97 9.54
N GLU A 116 4.50 23.17 9.62
CA GLU A 116 5.41 22.95 8.50
C GLU A 116 4.74 22.20 7.33
N ILE A 117 3.91 21.20 7.60
CA ILE A 117 3.15 20.51 6.56
C ILE A 117 2.25 21.49 5.79
N VAL A 118 1.58 22.41 6.47
CA VAL A 118 0.76 23.44 5.82
C VAL A 118 1.60 24.37 4.94
N LYS A 119 2.73 24.87 5.45
CA LYS A 119 3.63 25.76 4.69
C LYS A 119 4.20 25.07 3.45
N LEU A 120 4.65 23.82 3.60
CA LEU A 120 5.17 23.02 2.48
C LEU A 120 4.08 22.78 1.43
N GLY A 121 2.83 22.58 1.87
CA GLY A 121 1.69 22.44 0.97
C GLY A 121 1.39 23.72 0.16
N GLU A 122 1.56 24.91 0.74
CA GLU A 122 1.42 26.18 0.02
C GLU A 122 2.45 26.33 -1.12
N GLU A 123 3.60 25.67 -0.99
CA GLU A 123 4.68 25.64 -1.98
C GLU A 123 4.55 24.47 -2.98
N ASN A 124 3.52 23.62 -2.87
CA ASN A 124 3.35 22.39 -3.64
C ASN A 124 4.57 21.44 -3.51
N PHE A 125 5.17 21.42 -2.33
CA PHE A 125 6.43 20.75 -2.06
C PHE A 125 6.30 19.23 -2.23
N PHE A 126 5.24 18.62 -1.70
CA PHE A 126 5.10 17.16 -1.67
C PHE A 126 4.87 16.58 -3.08
N HIS A 127 4.17 17.26 -3.97
CA HIS A 127 4.07 16.86 -5.38
C HIS A 127 5.42 17.00 -6.09
N ALA A 128 6.13 18.09 -5.87
CA ALA A 128 7.46 18.28 -6.46
C ALA A 128 8.46 17.22 -5.98
N ASP A 129 8.43 16.88 -4.68
CA ASP A 129 9.28 15.85 -4.10
C ASP A 129 8.93 14.46 -4.63
N TYR A 130 7.63 14.13 -4.75
CA TYR A 130 7.17 12.89 -5.37
C TYR A 130 7.72 12.73 -6.79
N GLU A 131 7.57 13.75 -7.64
CA GLU A 131 8.07 13.74 -9.01
C GLU A 131 9.59 13.56 -9.10
N ALA A 132 10.32 14.13 -8.14
CA ALA A 132 11.78 14.08 -8.12
C ALA A 132 12.35 12.76 -7.54
N THR A 133 11.60 12.07 -6.67
CA THR A 133 12.16 10.98 -5.86
C THR A 133 11.40 9.65 -6.00
N LEU A 134 10.07 9.68 -6.06
CA LEU A 134 9.23 8.48 -5.95
C LEU A 134 8.60 8.02 -7.28
N ARG A 135 8.52 8.91 -8.26
CA ARG A 135 7.90 8.59 -9.56
C ARG A 135 8.51 7.35 -10.23
N GLU A 136 9.83 7.24 -10.24
CA GLU A 136 10.51 6.08 -10.81
C GLU A 136 10.20 4.79 -10.06
N THR A 137 10.03 4.88 -8.72
CA THR A 137 9.75 3.73 -7.84
C THR A 137 8.34 3.17 -8.06
N TYR A 138 7.36 4.03 -8.26
CA TYR A 138 5.95 3.62 -8.42
C TYR A 138 5.50 3.49 -9.87
N GLY A 139 6.35 3.90 -10.82
CA GLY A 139 6.10 3.83 -12.26
C GLY A 139 5.32 5.02 -12.81
N GLU A 140 5.38 5.17 -14.14
CA GLU A 140 4.76 6.31 -14.83
C GLU A 140 3.22 6.34 -14.75
N ASN A 141 2.60 5.21 -14.44
CA ASN A 141 1.14 5.11 -14.31
C ASN A 141 0.63 5.50 -12.92
N ALA A 142 1.50 5.62 -11.93
CA ALA A 142 1.12 6.06 -10.60
C ALA A 142 0.90 7.58 -10.61
N ASP A 143 -0.36 7.99 -10.43
CA ASP A 143 -0.76 9.39 -10.41
C ASP A 143 -0.39 10.05 -9.09
N ALA A 144 0.42 11.11 -9.15
CA ALA A 144 0.82 11.89 -7.98
C ALA A 144 -0.39 12.39 -7.17
N ASP A 145 -1.45 12.87 -7.84
CA ASP A 145 -2.67 13.38 -7.19
C ASP A 145 -3.41 12.28 -6.40
N SER A 146 -3.26 11.01 -6.80
CA SER A 146 -3.84 9.88 -6.09
C SER A 146 -3.05 9.46 -4.84
N LEU A 147 -1.76 9.76 -4.79
CA LEU A 147 -0.83 9.30 -3.75
C LEU A 147 -0.40 10.40 -2.79
N VAL A 148 -0.27 11.64 -3.26
CA VAL A 148 0.27 12.76 -2.47
C VAL A 148 -0.85 13.43 -1.67
N VAL A 149 -0.49 13.90 -0.48
CA VAL A 149 -1.30 14.80 0.37
C VAL A 149 -0.57 16.12 0.49
N GLU A 150 -1.11 17.18 -0.10
CA GLU A 150 -0.58 18.52 0.06
C GLU A 150 -1.20 19.23 1.26
N GLY A 151 -0.37 19.86 2.09
CA GLY A 151 -0.82 20.70 3.20
C GLY A 151 -1.64 19.96 4.27
N GLY A 152 -1.63 18.63 4.28
CA GLY A 152 -2.44 17.81 5.20
C GLY A 152 -3.92 17.75 4.82
N VAL A 153 -4.31 18.16 3.63
CA VAL A 153 -5.69 18.08 3.12
C VAL A 153 -5.84 16.83 2.25
N ILE A 154 -6.82 15.97 2.60
CA ILE A 154 -7.11 14.69 1.93
C ILE A 154 -8.28 14.88 0.98
#